data_c75a75a9c65a63ba0443d29778d9bec5
#
_entry.id   c75a75a9c65a63ba0443d29778d9bec5
#
_cell.length_a   1.000
_cell.length_b   1.000
_cell.length_c   1.000
_cell.angle_alpha   90.00
_cell.angle_beta   90.00
_cell.angle_gamma   90.00
#
_symmetry.space_group_name_H-M   'P 1'
#
loop_
_entity.id
_entity.type
_entity.pdbx_description
1 polymer ?
#
loop_
_entity_poly.entity_id
_entity_poly.type
_entity_poly.pdbx_seq_one_letter_code
_entity_poly.pdbx_strand_id
1 'polypeptide(L)'
;MSRPASTSRRTVASGRIAGYRVGLSEFTDDALSPWFLRAEQRLSIGPWLAAPNENNELLRKGALKLGIAAAAIQRNVKGCWNLGACGLGCPTNAKQSMLVTTIPAALDRGATLLVETRVTRLELHQGRVAALQCAAVSPNGTPTGATTRIVARHIVVAGGAINSPALLMRSGAPDPHR
;
A
#
# COMPACT_ATOMS: atom_id res chain seq x y z
N MET A 1 3.32 27.60 20.01
CA MET A 1 3.14 27.00 18.67
C MET A 1 2.24 25.77 18.83
N SER A 2 0.94 25.94 18.60
CA SER A 2 -0.08 24.90 18.73
C SER A 2 0.04 23.94 17.56
N ARG A 3 0.22 22.63 17.85
CA ARG A 3 0.17 21.55 16.86
C ARG A 3 -1.18 21.61 16.13
N PRO A 4 -1.21 21.52 14.79
CA PRO A 4 -2.48 21.38 14.09
C PRO A 4 -3.14 20.06 14.55
N ALA A 5 -4.45 20.12 14.76
CA ALA A 5 -5.27 18.98 15.16
C ALA A 5 -4.98 17.79 14.23
N SER A 6 -4.50 16.69 14.80
CA SER A 6 -4.27 15.45 14.08
C SER A 6 -5.61 15.00 13.51
N THR A 7 -5.70 14.96 12.19
CA THR A 7 -6.75 14.20 11.51
C THR A 7 -6.78 12.82 12.15
N SER A 8 -7.89 12.44 12.77
CA SER A 8 -8.01 11.23 13.57
C SER A 8 -7.57 10.02 12.74
N ARG A 9 -6.33 9.60 12.97
CA ARG A 9 -5.87 8.28 12.55
C ARG A 9 -6.69 7.31 13.39
N ARG A 10 -7.66 6.66 12.79
CA ARG A 10 -8.41 5.64 13.51
C ARG A 10 -7.46 4.53 13.86
N THR A 11 -7.11 4.44 15.12
CA THR A 11 -6.32 3.36 15.69
C THR A 11 -7.06 2.06 15.48
N VAL A 12 -6.49 1.19 14.68
CA VAL A 12 -7.00 -0.19 14.50
C VAL A 12 -6.79 -1.01 15.79
N ALA A 13 -5.93 -0.54 16.68
CA ALA A 13 -5.44 -1.26 17.85
C ALA A 13 -6.46 -1.49 18.97
N SER A 14 -7.52 -0.69 19.08
CA SER A 14 -8.55 -0.86 20.12
C SER A 14 -9.99 -0.84 19.58
N GLY A 15 -10.16 -0.91 18.26
CA GLY A 15 -11.46 -0.84 17.61
C GLY A 15 -12.20 -2.17 17.59
N ARG A 16 -13.53 -2.14 17.74
CA ARG A 16 -14.39 -3.23 17.35
C ARG A 16 -14.46 -3.28 15.82
N ILE A 17 -13.83 -4.26 15.20
CA ILE A 17 -14.11 -4.62 13.82
C ILE A 17 -15.11 -5.74 13.87
N ALA A 18 -16.32 -5.53 13.34
CA ALA A 18 -17.39 -6.55 13.23
C ALA A 18 -17.69 -7.30 14.55
N GLY A 19 -17.69 -6.62 15.70
CA GLY A 19 -18.01 -7.23 17.00
C GLY A 19 -16.85 -7.94 17.70
N TYR A 20 -15.71 -8.08 17.07
CA TYR A 20 -14.52 -8.68 17.67
C TYR A 20 -13.63 -7.62 18.32
N ARG A 21 -13.20 -7.88 19.58
CA ARG A 21 -12.10 -7.15 20.20
C ARG A 21 -10.78 -7.73 19.66
N VAL A 22 -10.07 -6.98 18.85
CA VAL A 22 -8.70 -7.33 18.48
C VAL A 22 -7.80 -6.81 19.61
N GLY A 23 -7.36 -7.71 20.48
CA GLY A 23 -6.50 -7.40 21.63
C GLY A 23 -5.04 -7.17 21.22
N LEU A 24 -4.80 -6.17 20.36
CA LEU A 24 -3.44 -5.77 19.94
C LEU A 24 -2.97 -4.58 20.78
N SER A 25 -2.71 -4.82 22.05
CA SER A 25 -2.31 -3.77 23.03
C SER A 25 -0.96 -3.13 22.71
N GLU A 26 -0.09 -3.83 21.97
CA GLU A 26 1.22 -3.35 21.54
C GLU A 26 1.18 -2.37 20.36
N PHE A 27 0.07 -2.30 19.62
CA PHE A 27 -0.10 -1.42 18.45
C PHE A 27 -0.92 -0.17 18.79
N THR A 28 -0.50 0.56 19.79
CA THR A 28 -1.11 1.85 20.16
C THR A 28 -0.73 2.95 19.17
N ASP A 29 -1.49 4.06 19.15
CA ASP A 29 -1.17 5.23 18.32
C ASP A 29 0.24 5.75 18.62
N ASP A 30 0.64 5.79 19.89
CA ASP A 30 1.96 6.24 20.30
C ASP A 30 3.06 5.29 19.80
N ALA A 31 2.86 3.98 19.89
CA ALA A 31 3.81 2.99 19.40
C ALA A 31 3.95 3.02 17.87
N LEU A 32 2.87 3.29 17.13
CA LEU A 32 2.87 3.32 15.68
C LEU A 32 3.25 4.68 15.08
N SER A 33 3.05 5.79 15.82
CA SER A 33 3.32 7.14 15.35
C SER A 33 4.70 7.35 14.73
N PRO A 34 5.82 6.87 15.31
CA PRO A 34 7.14 7.02 14.71
C PRO A 34 7.27 6.32 13.35
N TRP A 35 6.60 5.20 13.18
CA TRP A 35 6.61 4.42 11.94
C TRP A 35 5.76 5.08 10.86
N PHE A 36 4.59 5.62 11.22
CA PHE A 36 3.78 6.44 10.31
C PHE A 36 4.53 7.68 9.84
N LEU A 37 5.18 8.40 10.77
CA LEU A 37 5.97 9.58 10.42
C LEU A 37 7.09 9.24 9.43
N ARG A 38 7.79 8.12 9.63
CA ARG A 38 8.84 7.65 8.74
C ARG A 38 8.29 7.27 7.36
N ALA A 39 7.12 6.64 7.30
CA ALA A 39 6.45 6.31 6.05
C ALA A 39 5.98 7.57 5.30
N GLU A 40 5.38 8.52 6.02
CA GLU A 40 4.95 9.82 5.48
C GLU A 40 6.11 10.62 4.89
N GLN A 41 7.23 10.68 5.60
CA GLN A 41 8.45 11.34 5.12
C GLN A 41 8.99 10.67 3.85
N ARG A 42 9.06 9.34 3.84
CA ARG A 42 9.53 8.58 2.66
C ARG A 42 8.66 8.80 1.43
N LEU A 43 7.35 8.91 1.63
CA LEU A 43 6.37 9.10 0.56
C LEU A 43 6.10 10.59 0.26
N SER A 44 6.80 11.51 0.93
CA SER A 44 6.58 12.95 0.80
C SER A 44 5.12 13.32 0.99
N ILE A 45 4.46 12.76 2.01
CA ILE A 45 3.06 13.07 2.31
C ILE A 45 2.97 14.47 2.91
N GLY A 46 2.18 15.31 2.27
CA GLY A 46 1.99 16.70 2.68
C GLY A 46 0.69 17.29 2.14
N PRO A 47 0.40 18.53 2.53
CA PRO A 47 -0.78 19.25 2.04
C PRO A 47 -0.68 19.46 0.53
N TRP A 48 -1.82 19.52 -0.13
CA TRP A 48 -1.90 19.93 -1.52
C TRP A 48 -1.63 21.43 -1.64
N LEU A 49 -0.61 21.81 -2.39
CA LEU A 49 -0.17 23.21 -2.49
C LEU A 49 -0.91 24.01 -3.58
N ALA A 50 -1.56 23.35 -4.52
CA ALA A 50 -2.37 24.01 -5.54
C ALA A 50 -3.73 24.41 -4.96
N ALA A 51 -4.28 25.55 -5.42
CA ALA A 51 -5.63 25.94 -5.08
C ALA A 51 -6.64 24.85 -5.52
N PRO A 52 -7.69 24.58 -4.75
CA PRO A 52 -8.72 23.64 -5.14
C PRO A 52 -9.41 24.14 -6.42
N ASN A 53 -9.82 23.20 -7.27
CA ASN A 53 -10.69 23.53 -8.40
C ASN A 53 -12.09 23.96 -7.90
N GLU A 54 -12.89 24.54 -8.79
CA GLU A 54 -14.22 25.08 -8.42
C GLU A 54 -15.13 24.04 -7.76
N ASN A 55 -15.13 22.79 -8.25
CA ASN A 55 -15.95 21.72 -7.66
C ASN A 55 -15.55 21.41 -6.21
N ASN A 56 -14.26 21.29 -5.96
CA ASN A 56 -13.75 21.02 -4.62
C ASN A 56 -13.98 22.22 -3.68
N GLU A 57 -13.85 23.44 -4.20
CA GLU A 57 -14.12 24.65 -3.43
C GLU A 57 -15.61 24.81 -3.10
N LEU A 58 -16.50 24.48 -4.04
CA LEU A 58 -17.94 24.45 -3.82
C LEU A 58 -18.33 23.45 -2.73
N LEU A 59 -17.75 22.24 -2.76
CA LEU A 59 -17.95 21.22 -1.74
C LEU A 59 -17.47 21.71 -0.36
N ARG A 60 -16.30 22.34 -0.30
CA ARG A 60 -15.76 22.92 0.94
C ARG A 60 -16.68 23.99 1.51
N LYS A 61 -17.14 24.92 0.66
CA LYS A 61 -18.08 25.98 1.05
C LYS A 61 -19.41 25.41 1.55
N GLY A 62 -19.94 24.39 0.87
CA GLY A 62 -21.17 23.70 1.28
C GLY A 62 -21.02 23.03 2.65
N ALA A 63 -19.93 22.29 2.87
CA ALA A 63 -19.63 21.65 4.14
C ALA A 63 -19.57 22.68 5.29
N LEU A 64 -18.85 23.78 5.08
CA LEU A 64 -18.75 24.86 6.09
C LEU A 64 -20.09 25.49 6.43
N LYS A 65 -20.97 25.71 5.44
CA LYS A 65 -22.33 26.24 5.69
C LYS A 65 -23.19 25.29 6.55
N LEU A 66 -22.92 23.98 6.47
CA LEU A 66 -23.60 22.96 7.26
C LEU A 66 -22.91 22.68 8.61
N GLY A 67 -21.89 23.44 8.97
CA GLY A 67 -21.10 23.20 10.19
C GLY A 67 -20.25 21.92 10.15
N ILE A 68 -20.02 21.35 8.95
CA ILE A 68 -19.21 20.14 8.76
C ILE A 68 -17.76 20.54 8.57
N ALA A 69 -16.86 19.97 9.36
CA ALA A 69 -15.43 20.19 9.19
C ALA A 69 -14.95 19.62 7.84
N ALA A 70 -14.31 20.47 7.04
CA ALA A 70 -13.72 20.10 5.77
C ALA A 70 -12.23 20.42 5.76
N ALA A 71 -11.41 19.47 5.33
CA ALA A 71 -9.96 19.62 5.21
C ALA A 71 -9.47 19.06 3.87
N ALA A 72 -8.41 19.66 3.34
CA ALA A 72 -7.74 19.11 2.17
C ALA A 72 -7.05 17.78 2.51
N ILE A 73 -7.20 16.79 1.65
CA ILE A 73 -6.54 15.50 1.79
C ILE A 73 -5.03 15.66 1.58
N GLN A 74 -4.26 15.13 2.49
CA GLN A 74 -2.81 15.02 2.29
C GLN A 74 -2.48 14.02 1.17
N ARG A 75 -1.45 14.30 0.40
CA ARG A 75 -1.08 13.51 -0.79
C ARG A 75 0.41 13.24 -0.82
N ASN A 76 0.76 12.08 -1.36
CA ASN A 76 2.13 11.64 -1.59
C ASN A 76 2.67 12.22 -2.91
N VAL A 77 2.97 13.50 -2.92
CA VAL A 77 3.36 14.25 -4.11
C VAL A 77 4.53 15.17 -3.81
N LYS A 78 5.53 15.21 -4.71
CA LYS A 78 6.67 16.12 -4.63
C LYS A 78 6.91 16.77 -5.99
N GLY A 79 6.95 18.11 -6.04
CA GLY A 79 7.20 18.86 -7.28
C GLY A 79 6.11 18.67 -8.34
N CYS A 80 4.84 18.68 -7.95
CA CYS A 80 3.72 18.50 -8.87
C CYS A 80 3.50 19.75 -9.74
N TRP A 81 3.35 19.51 -11.04
CA TRP A 81 3.04 20.55 -12.03
C TRP A 81 1.53 20.72 -12.26
N ASN A 82 0.71 20.06 -11.46
CA ASN A 82 -0.76 20.14 -11.54
C ASN A 82 -1.37 19.75 -12.92
N LEU A 83 -0.76 18.77 -13.58
CA LEU A 83 -1.16 18.33 -14.94
C LEU A 83 -2.46 17.51 -14.98
N GLY A 84 -3.03 17.14 -13.84
CA GLY A 84 -4.26 16.33 -13.78
C GLY A 84 -4.10 14.86 -14.18
N ALA A 85 -2.93 14.40 -14.61
CA ALA A 85 -2.69 13.08 -15.18
C ALA A 85 -2.42 11.96 -14.17
N CYS A 86 -2.73 12.15 -12.88
CA CYS A 86 -2.37 11.20 -11.81
C CYS A 86 -2.96 9.79 -12.00
N GLY A 87 -4.13 9.67 -12.63
CA GLY A 87 -4.81 8.40 -12.89
C GLY A 87 -4.23 7.62 -14.08
N LEU A 88 -3.60 8.32 -15.01
CA LEU A 88 -3.00 7.75 -16.22
C LEU A 88 -1.49 7.50 -16.10
N GLY A 89 -0.91 7.85 -14.98
CA GLY A 89 0.51 7.91 -14.75
C GLY A 89 1.00 9.35 -14.66
N CYS A 90 2.00 9.60 -13.83
CA CYS A 90 2.55 10.93 -13.64
C CYS A 90 3.77 11.14 -14.54
N PRO A 91 3.70 11.96 -15.60
CA PRO A 91 4.81 12.12 -16.55
C PRO A 91 6.03 12.80 -15.95
N THR A 92 5.87 13.50 -14.82
CA THR A 92 6.96 14.19 -14.10
C THR A 92 7.45 13.39 -12.87
N ASN A 93 6.96 12.17 -12.64
CA ASN A 93 7.24 11.38 -11.43
C ASN A 93 6.98 12.13 -10.10
N ALA A 94 6.12 13.16 -10.13
CA ALA A 94 5.75 13.91 -8.93
C ALA A 94 4.97 13.05 -7.92
N LYS A 95 4.18 12.06 -8.40
CA LYS A 95 3.49 11.09 -7.55
C LYS A 95 4.51 10.14 -6.92
N GLN A 96 4.67 10.23 -5.61
CA GLN A 96 5.64 9.46 -4.85
C GLN A 96 5.12 8.03 -4.57
N SER A 97 4.98 7.25 -5.66
CA SER A 97 4.61 5.83 -5.60
C SER A 97 5.79 4.96 -5.15
N MET A 98 5.53 3.69 -4.85
CA MET A 98 6.58 2.71 -4.54
C MET A 98 7.64 2.61 -5.64
N LEU A 99 7.24 2.84 -6.90
CA LEU A 99 8.14 2.81 -8.06
C LEU A 99 9.27 3.84 -7.98
N VAL A 100 8.99 5.02 -7.43
CA VAL A 100 9.97 6.12 -7.36
C VAL A 100 10.55 6.33 -5.94
N THR A 101 10.08 5.58 -4.96
CA THR A 101 10.52 5.73 -3.56
C THR A 101 11.10 4.44 -2.97
N THR A 102 10.25 3.45 -2.73
CA THR A 102 10.64 2.26 -1.96
C THR A 102 11.41 1.25 -2.79
N ILE A 103 11.01 1.03 -4.05
CA ILE A 103 11.69 0.08 -4.93
C ILE A 103 13.13 0.51 -5.22
N PRO A 104 13.41 1.74 -5.68
CA PRO A 104 14.81 2.19 -5.86
C PRO A 104 15.62 2.05 -4.59
N ALA A 105 15.08 2.49 -3.46
CA ALA A 105 15.78 2.40 -2.18
C ALA A 105 16.06 0.96 -1.71
N ALA A 106 15.27 -0.02 -2.13
CA ALA A 106 15.53 -1.43 -1.88
C ALA A 106 16.64 -1.96 -2.79
N LEU A 107 16.59 -1.63 -4.09
CA LEU A 107 17.62 -2.00 -5.06
C LEU A 107 18.99 -1.45 -4.68
N ASP A 108 19.08 -0.18 -4.24
CA ASP A 108 20.30 0.44 -3.72
C ASP A 108 20.89 -0.29 -2.52
N ARG A 109 20.09 -1.08 -1.81
CA ARG A 109 20.50 -1.93 -0.68
C ARG A 109 20.71 -3.39 -1.05
N GLY A 110 20.80 -3.70 -2.33
CA GLY A 110 21.09 -5.03 -2.83
C GLY A 110 19.87 -5.96 -2.96
N ALA A 111 18.65 -5.44 -2.90
CA ALA A 111 17.47 -6.24 -3.23
C ALA A 111 17.46 -6.59 -4.72
N THR A 112 16.96 -7.78 -5.04
CA THR A 112 16.75 -8.21 -6.43
C THR A 112 15.27 -8.10 -6.78
N LEU A 113 14.96 -7.44 -7.89
CA LEU A 113 13.61 -7.35 -8.44
C LEU A 113 13.48 -8.28 -9.65
N LEU A 114 12.66 -9.29 -9.53
CA LEU A 114 12.30 -10.17 -10.66
C LEU A 114 11.02 -9.63 -11.31
N VAL A 115 11.17 -8.98 -12.44
CA VAL A 115 10.07 -8.51 -13.28
C VAL A 115 9.56 -9.64 -14.19
N GLU A 116 8.39 -9.48 -14.79
CA GLU A 116 7.79 -10.46 -15.71
C GLU A 116 7.75 -11.87 -15.12
N THR A 117 7.63 -11.97 -13.80
CA THR A 117 7.65 -13.21 -13.05
C THR A 117 6.40 -13.32 -12.19
N ARG A 118 5.54 -14.25 -12.49
CA ARG A 118 4.29 -14.50 -11.78
C ARG A 118 4.43 -15.70 -10.85
N VAL A 119 4.17 -15.52 -9.57
CA VAL A 119 4.02 -16.64 -8.63
C VAL A 119 2.70 -17.35 -8.93
N THR A 120 2.78 -18.59 -9.33
CA THR A 120 1.63 -19.42 -9.70
C THR A 120 1.12 -20.26 -8.54
N ARG A 121 2.02 -20.72 -7.68
CA ARG A 121 1.70 -21.59 -6.55
C ARG A 121 2.72 -21.46 -5.42
N LEU A 122 2.28 -21.65 -4.18
CA LEU A 122 3.12 -21.87 -3.01
C LEU A 122 3.28 -23.38 -2.81
N GLU A 123 4.48 -23.85 -2.64
CA GLU A 123 4.75 -25.23 -2.21
C GLU A 123 4.63 -25.28 -0.69
N LEU A 124 3.65 -26.00 -0.19
CA LEU A 124 3.40 -26.16 1.24
C LEU A 124 4.01 -27.49 1.72
N HIS A 125 4.76 -27.44 2.81
CA HIS A 125 5.28 -28.60 3.50
C HIS A 125 5.08 -28.44 5.00
N GLN A 126 4.38 -29.37 5.64
CA GLN A 126 4.07 -29.34 7.08
C GLN A 126 3.48 -27.98 7.56
N GLY A 127 2.54 -27.41 6.79
CA GLY A 127 1.88 -26.15 7.11
C GLY A 127 2.72 -24.88 6.89
N ARG A 128 3.91 -25.01 6.31
CA ARG A 128 4.81 -23.88 5.98
C ARG A 128 5.05 -23.78 4.49
N VAL A 129 5.31 -22.57 4.01
CA VAL A 129 5.71 -22.34 2.62
C VAL A 129 7.18 -22.75 2.47
N ALA A 130 7.44 -23.79 1.69
CA ALA A 130 8.79 -24.30 1.42
C ALA A 130 9.43 -23.62 0.19
N ALA A 131 8.61 -23.30 -0.82
CA ALA A 131 9.07 -22.65 -2.04
C ALA A 131 7.93 -21.94 -2.78
N LEU A 132 8.30 -21.17 -3.78
CA LEU A 132 7.40 -20.54 -4.75
C LEU A 132 7.60 -21.18 -6.11
N GLN A 133 6.53 -21.56 -6.77
CA GLN A 133 6.53 -21.87 -8.20
C GLN A 133 6.20 -20.59 -8.97
N CYS A 134 7.04 -20.23 -9.91
CA CYS A 134 6.92 -19.04 -10.71
C CYS A 134 6.90 -19.38 -12.20
N ALA A 135 6.13 -18.64 -12.97
CA ALA A 135 6.15 -18.68 -14.42
C ALA A 135 6.63 -17.33 -14.96
N ALA A 136 7.51 -17.37 -15.95
CA ALA A 136 7.84 -16.17 -16.71
C ALA A 136 6.64 -15.77 -17.58
N VAL A 137 6.38 -14.47 -17.63
CA VAL A 137 5.28 -13.90 -18.41
C VAL A 137 5.82 -12.78 -19.30
N SER A 138 5.21 -12.60 -20.47
CA SER A 138 5.48 -11.45 -21.33
C SER A 138 4.88 -10.17 -20.73
N PRO A 139 5.21 -8.97 -21.26
CA PRO A 139 4.66 -7.70 -20.76
C PRO A 139 3.14 -7.62 -20.74
N ASN A 140 2.44 -8.33 -21.62
CA ASN A 140 0.97 -8.45 -21.62
C ASN A 140 0.43 -9.50 -20.64
N GLY A 141 1.32 -10.16 -19.86
CA GLY A 141 0.96 -11.16 -18.85
C GLY A 141 0.74 -12.57 -19.35
N THR A 142 1.03 -12.86 -20.63
CA THR A 142 0.93 -14.24 -21.20
C THR A 142 2.10 -15.09 -20.74
N PRO A 143 1.88 -16.33 -20.24
CA PRO A 143 2.97 -17.22 -19.88
C PRO A 143 3.87 -17.56 -21.10
N THR A 144 5.17 -17.54 -20.90
CA THR A 144 6.17 -17.86 -21.96
C THR A 144 6.58 -19.34 -21.96
N GLY A 145 6.11 -20.14 -21.00
CA GLY A 145 6.46 -21.53 -20.82
C GLY A 145 7.67 -21.76 -19.87
N ALA A 146 8.50 -20.75 -19.64
CA ALA A 146 9.59 -20.87 -18.69
C ALA A 146 9.09 -20.82 -17.24
N THR A 147 9.65 -21.68 -16.39
CA THR A 147 9.30 -21.77 -14.97
C THR A 147 10.54 -21.63 -14.08
N THR A 148 10.35 -21.11 -12.89
CA THR A 148 11.40 -20.96 -11.89
C THR A 148 10.87 -21.33 -10.51
N ARG A 149 11.69 -22.01 -9.72
CA ARG A 149 11.41 -22.35 -8.33
C ARG A 149 12.26 -21.46 -7.41
N ILE A 150 11.63 -20.72 -6.51
CA ILE A 150 12.31 -19.80 -5.58
C ILE A 150 12.16 -20.33 -4.16
N VAL A 151 13.28 -20.42 -3.44
CA VAL A 151 13.34 -20.81 -2.03
C VAL A 151 13.82 -19.62 -1.21
N ALA A 152 13.17 -19.34 -0.10
CA ALA A 152 13.56 -18.27 0.83
C ALA A 152 13.24 -18.68 2.27
N ARG A 153 13.99 -18.12 3.23
CA ARG A 153 13.72 -18.35 4.67
C ARG A 153 12.41 -17.72 5.13
N HIS A 154 12.06 -16.58 4.56
CA HIS A 154 10.82 -15.86 4.84
C HIS A 154 10.15 -15.45 3.53
N ILE A 155 8.86 -15.65 3.45
CA ILE A 155 8.06 -15.32 2.27
C ILE A 155 6.93 -14.43 2.72
N VAL A 156 6.80 -13.26 2.06
CA VAL A 156 5.72 -12.31 2.29
C VAL A 156 4.81 -12.29 1.06
N VAL A 157 3.54 -12.64 1.24
CA VAL A 157 2.53 -12.58 0.19
C VAL A 157 1.87 -11.21 0.22
N ALA A 158 2.23 -10.35 -0.72
CA ALA A 158 1.77 -8.96 -0.80
C ALA A 158 1.07 -8.65 -2.14
N GLY A 159 0.33 -9.59 -2.70
CA GLY A 159 -0.37 -9.46 -4.00
C GLY A 159 -1.69 -8.69 -3.95
N GLY A 160 -2.02 -8.04 -2.84
CA GLY A 160 -3.26 -7.29 -2.65
C GLY A 160 -4.44 -8.17 -2.24
N ALA A 161 -5.60 -7.53 -2.02
CA ALA A 161 -6.79 -8.15 -1.43
C ALA A 161 -7.45 -9.24 -2.31
N ILE A 162 -7.14 -9.28 -3.59
CA ILE A 162 -7.68 -10.27 -4.55
C ILE A 162 -6.66 -11.37 -4.83
N ASN A 163 -5.45 -10.99 -5.23
CA ASN A 163 -4.46 -11.97 -5.70
C ASN A 163 -3.82 -12.77 -4.57
N SER A 164 -3.66 -12.20 -3.36
CA SER A 164 -3.10 -12.94 -2.23
C SER A 164 -4.00 -14.08 -1.78
N PRO A 165 -5.31 -13.89 -1.49
CA PRO A 165 -6.23 -14.99 -1.22
C PRO A 165 -6.32 -15.99 -2.36
N ALA A 166 -6.39 -15.53 -3.60
CA ALA A 166 -6.45 -16.40 -4.77
C ALA A 166 -5.20 -17.28 -4.90
N LEU A 167 -4.00 -16.76 -4.57
CA LEU A 167 -2.78 -17.55 -4.54
C LEU A 167 -2.80 -18.60 -3.44
N LEU A 168 -3.24 -18.23 -2.23
CA LEU A 168 -3.38 -19.15 -1.10
C LEU A 168 -4.34 -20.29 -1.43
N MET A 169 -5.52 -19.97 -1.97
CA MET A 169 -6.52 -20.97 -2.38
C MET A 169 -5.97 -21.94 -3.44
N ARG A 170 -5.33 -21.42 -4.50
CA ARG A 170 -4.71 -22.25 -5.55
C ARG A 170 -3.61 -23.15 -4.99
N SER A 171 -2.96 -22.73 -3.94
CA SER A 171 -1.86 -23.46 -3.30
C SER A 171 -2.36 -24.51 -2.30
N GLY A 172 -3.65 -24.60 -2.02
CA GLY A 172 -4.21 -25.51 -1.03
C GLY A 172 -3.86 -25.11 0.41
N ALA A 173 -3.66 -23.82 0.67
CA ALA A 173 -3.46 -23.32 2.03
C ALA A 173 -4.73 -23.61 2.87
N PRO A 174 -4.56 -24.05 4.13
CA PRO A 174 -5.72 -24.30 5.00
C PRO A 174 -6.51 -23.01 5.20
N ASP A 175 -7.84 -23.13 5.12
CA ASP A 175 -8.75 -22.05 5.47
C ASP A 175 -8.84 -21.98 7.00
N PRO A 176 -8.46 -20.88 7.66
CA PRO A 176 -8.51 -20.78 9.12
C PRO A 176 -9.93 -20.76 9.69
N HIS A 177 -10.95 -20.69 8.81
CA HIS A 177 -12.36 -20.67 9.18
C HIS A 177 -13.12 -21.97 8.84
N ARG A 178 -12.42 -23.01 8.39
CA ARG A 178 -12.95 -24.36 8.12
C ARG A 178 -12.36 -25.42 8.99
#